data_6f98aff3a1df83e53525a8a91be029c9
#
_entry.id   6f98aff3a1df83e53525a8a91be029c9
#
_cell.length_a   1.000
_cell.length_b   1.000
_cell.length_c   1.000
_cell.angle_alpha   90.00
_cell.angle_beta   90.00
_cell.angle_gamma   90.00
#
_symmetry.space_group_name_H-M   'P 1'
#
loop_
_entity.id
_entity.type
_entity.pdbx_description
1 polymer ?
#
loop_
_entity_poly.entity_id
_entity_poly.type
_entity_poly.pdbx_seq_one_letter_code
_entity_poly.pdbx_strand_id
1 'polypeptide(L)'
;MEKLGKIIHPKDAKVFMDEQELVREYLHTDKITFGVSRLKPGAVGGLDTGHAVADEVFFCMQGHVLCYFPEDDTYYELEQGDALLIPPATGHKLFNIGDEDALISWSCAPPP
;
A
#
# COMPACT_ATOMS: atom_id res chain seq x y z
N MET A 1 9.12 5.54 34.24
CA MET A 1 8.93 6.49 33.13
C MET A 1 8.02 5.86 32.09
N GLU A 2 7.03 6.58 31.67
CA GLU A 2 6.13 6.14 30.63
C GLU A 2 6.82 6.20 29.26
N LYS A 3 6.67 5.15 28.45
CA LYS A 3 7.22 5.13 27.10
C LYS A 3 6.27 5.85 26.15
N LEU A 4 6.81 6.72 25.31
CA LEU A 4 6.03 7.51 24.37
C LEU A 4 5.81 6.78 23.05
N GLY A 5 6.74 5.91 22.65
CA GLY A 5 6.62 5.12 21.43
C GLY A 5 5.80 3.85 21.62
N LYS A 6 5.29 3.31 20.51
CA LYS A 6 4.54 2.07 20.51
C LYS A 6 5.01 1.17 19.37
N ILE A 7 5.34 -0.07 19.69
CA ILE A 7 5.70 -1.07 18.67
C ILE A 7 4.46 -1.90 18.36
N ILE A 8 4.17 -2.09 17.08
CA ILE A 8 3.14 -3.00 16.61
C ILE A 8 3.83 -4.15 15.88
N HIS A 9 3.63 -5.37 16.39
CA HIS A 9 4.19 -6.55 15.77
C HIS A 9 3.28 -7.05 14.65
N PRO A 10 3.82 -7.76 13.65
CA PRO A 10 3.00 -8.28 12.54
C PRO A 10 1.78 -9.11 13.00
N LYS A 11 1.94 -9.89 14.08
CA LYS A 11 0.87 -10.71 14.62
C LYS A 11 -0.30 -9.93 15.20
N ASP A 12 -0.07 -8.66 15.56
CA ASP A 12 -1.07 -7.79 16.17
C ASP A 12 -1.69 -6.82 15.16
N ALA A 13 -1.21 -6.84 13.92
CA ALA A 13 -1.76 -6.02 12.86
C ALA A 13 -3.06 -6.64 12.33
N LYS A 14 -3.91 -5.78 11.78
CA LYS A 14 -5.15 -6.22 11.12
C LYS A 14 -4.79 -6.77 9.74
N VAL A 15 -5.18 -8.02 9.46
CA VAL A 15 -4.86 -8.69 8.20
C VAL A 15 -6.13 -9.00 7.44
N PHE A 16 -6.16 -8.68 6.15
CA PHE A 16 -7.29 -9.01 5.28
C PHE A 16 -6.81 -9.12 3.83
N MET A 17 -7.63 -9.76 3.00
CA MET A 17 -7.37 -9.86 1.56
C MET A 17 -8.17 -8.79 0.84
N ASP A 18 -7.53 -8.11 -0.10
CA ASP A 18 -8.17 -7.26 -1.08
C ASP A 18 -7.88 -7.87 -2.45
N GLU A 19 -8.82 -8.66 -2.97
CA GLU A 19 -8.60 -9.55 -4.09
C GLU A 19 -7.39 -10.46 -3.81
N GLN A 20 -6.32 -10.36 -4.59
CA GLN A 20 -5.11 -11.16 -4.39
C GLN A 20 -4.01 -10.43 -3.60
N GLU A 21 -4.34 -9.30 -3.04
CA GLU A 21 -3.42 -8.52 -2.21
C GLU A 21 -3.64 -8.85 -0.73
N LEU A 22 -2.60 -9.37 -0.06
CA LEU A 22 -2.65 -9.58 1.38
C LEU A 22 -2.27 -8.28 2.07
N VAL A 23 -3.24 -7.65 2.72
CA VAL A 23 -3.06 -6.35 3.38
C VAL A 23 -2.84 -6.55 4.86
N ARG A 24 -1.80 -5.92 5.39
CA ARG A 24 -1.49 -5.91 6.81
C ARG A 24 -1.46 -4.46 7.28
N GLU A 25 -2.55 -4.04 7.93
CA GLU A 25 -2.65 -2.69 8.49
C GLU A 25 -2.07 -2.69 9.89
N TYR A 26 -0.96 -2.00 10.07
CA TYR A 26 -0.24 -1.96 11.34
C TYR A 26 -0.84 -0.97 12.32
N LEU A 27 -1.23 0.21 11.82
CA LEU A 27 -1.77 1.25 12.69
C LEU A 27 -2.71 2.17 11.95
N HIS A 28 -3.60 2.75 12.72
CA HIS A 28 -4.55 3.75 12.26
C HIS A 28 -4.77 4.73 13.41
N THR A 29 -4.29 5.95 13.23
CA THR A 29 -4.50 7.04 14.20
C THR A 29 -5.39 8.10 13.57
N ASP A 30 -5.63 9.19 14.26
CA ASP A 30 -6.36 10.32 13.70
C ASP A 30 -5.55 11.12 12.66
N LYS A 31 -4.27 10.76 12.47
CA LYS A 31 -3.35 11.50 11.59
C LYS A 31 -2.77 10.67 10.46
N ILE A 32 -2.68 9.35 10.63
CA ILE A 32 -2.02 8.48 9.65
C ILE A 32 -2.54 7.05 9.75
N THR A 33 -2.61 6.39 8.59
CA THR A 33 -2.78 4.94 8.50
C THR A 33 -1.55 4.37 7.80
N PHE A 34 -1.01 3.27 8.31
CA PHE A 34 0.18 2.64 7.76
C PHE A 34 0.03 1.13 7.69
N GLY A 35 0.48 0.55 6.60
CA GLY A 35 0.49 -0.89 6.43
C GLY A 35 1.47 -1.37 5.37
N VAL A 36 1.44 -2.68 5.15
CA VAL A 36 2.25 -3.35 4.14
C VAL A 36 1.37 -4.35 3.40
N SER A 37 1.44 -4.32 2.10
CA SER A 37 0.77 -5.29 1.23
C SER A 37 1.75 -6.27 0.65
N ARG A 38 1.32 -7.53 0.52
CA ARG A 38 2.07 -8.59 -0.14
C ARG A 38 1.28 -9.12 -1.32
N LEU A 39 1.95 -9.25 -2.47
CA LEU A 39 1.38 -9.86 -3.67
C LEU A 39 2.33 -10.94 -4.17
N LYS A 40 1.81 -12.14 -4.43
CA LYS A 40 2.57 -13.21 -5.06
C LYS A 40 2.83 -12.89 -6.54
N PRO A 41 3.81 -13.53 -7.18
CA PRO A 41 4.03 -13.34 -8.61
C PRO A 41 2.75 -13.53 -9.42
N GLY A 42 2.43 -12.59 -10.30
CA GLY A 42 1.23 -12.60 -11.12
C GLY A 42 -0.04 -12.16 -10.41
N ALA A 43 0.01 -11.90 -9.11
CA ALA A 43 -1.17 -11.48 -8.37
C ALA A 43 -1.59 -10.06 -8.73
N VAL A 44 -2.90 -9.83 -8.65
CA VAL A 44 -3.53 -8.54 -8.93
C VAL A 44 -4.33 -8.12 -7.71
N GLY A 45 -4.06 -6.93 -7.20
CA GLY A 45 -4.79 -6.36 -6.07
C GLY A 45 -6.14 -5.82 -6.49
N GLY A 46 -6.95 -5.44 -5.51
CA GLY A 46 -8.24 -4.80 -5.76
C GLY A 46 -8.07 -3.36 -6.25
N LEU A 47 -9.11 -2.86 -6.90
CA LEU A 47 -9.18 -1.44 -7.23
C LEU A 47 -9.49 -0.65 -5.97
N ASP A 48 -8.55 0.18 -5.54
CA ASP A 48 -8.78 1.15 -4.49
C ASP A 48 -9.33 2.41 -5.16
N THR A 49 -10.48 2.88 -4.71
CA THR A 49 -11.12 4.06 -5.32
C THR A 49 -10.48 5.37 -4.90
N GLY A 50 -9.49 5.31 -4.02
CA GLY A 50 -8.80 6.48 -3.50
C GLY A 50 -9.46 7.04 -2.25
N HIS A 51 -8.81 8.02 -1.67
CA HIS A 51 -9.25 8.66 -0.44
C HIS A 51 -9.51 10.14 -0.71
N ALA A 52 -10.64 10.64 -0.21
CA ALA A 52 -11.13 11.96 -0.59
C ALA A 52 -10.13 13.10 -0.30
N VAL A 53 -9.37 13.00 0.79
CA VAL A 53 -8.51 14.07 1.29
C VAL A 53 -7.05 13.64 1.45
N ALA A 54 -6.81 12.35 1.70
CA ALA A 54 -5.47 11.85 2.02
C ALA A 54 -4.56 11.82 0.82
N ASP A 55 -3.30 12.21 1.05
CA ASP A 55 -2.22 11.73 0.22
C ASP A 55 -1.89 10.30 0.62
N GLU A 56 -1.54 9.48 -0.35
CA GLU A 56 -1.06 8.13 -0.10
C GLU A 56 0.32 7.94 -0.73
N VAL A 57 1.20 7.25 -0.03
CA VAL A 57 2.53 6.90 -0.55
C VAL A 57 2.65 5.39 -0.58
N PHE A 58 3.01 4.85 -1.74
CA PHE A 58 3.47 3.47 -1.88
C PHE A 58 4.99 3.47 -1.93
N PHE A 59 5.60 2.60 -1.15
CA PHE A 59 7.04 2.36 -1.21
C PHE A 59 7.28 0.89 -1.51
N CYS A 60 8.00 0.61 -2.61
CA CYS A 60 8.34 -0.76 -2.98
C CYS A 60 9.51 -1.25 -2.11
N MET A 61 9.20 -2.09 -1.14
CA MET A 61 10.20 -2.68 -0.24
C MET A 61 10.94 -3.82 -0.92
N GLN A 62 10.25 -4.55 -1.81
CA GLN A 62 10.77 -5.72 -2.49
C GLN A 62 9.93 -6.00 -3.73
N GLY A 63 10.58 -6.46 -4.79
CA GLY A 63 9.89 -6.93 -5.97
C GLY A 63 9.74 -5.89 -7.07
N HIS A 64 8.77 -6.13 -7.94
CA HIS A 64 8.58 -5.35 -9.16
C HIS A 64 7.08 -5.33 -9.46
N VAL A 65 6.46 -4.17 -9.39
CA VAL A 65 5.01 -4.02 -9.57
C VAL A 65 4.67 -2.92 -10.55
N LEU A 66 3.47 -3.00 -11.11
CA LEU A 66 2.82 -1.87 -11.77
C LEU A 66 1.72 -1.34 -10.86
N CYS A 67 1.60 -0.02 -10.77
CA CYS A 67 0.46 0.64 -10.16
C CYS A 67 -0.31 1.38 -11.25
N TYR A 68 -1.55 0.97 -11.46
CA TYR A 68 -2.40 1.50 -12.53
C TYR A 68 -3.36 2.54 -11.98
N PHE A 69 -3.41 3.70 -12.63
CA PHE A 69 -4.36 4.77 -12.36
C PHE A 69 -5.41 4.76 -13.47
N PRO A 70 -6.64 4.26 -13.22
CA PRO A 70 -7.67 4.16 -14.28
C PRO A 70 -8.09 5.49 -14.89
N GLU A 71 -8.11 6.57 -14.10
CA GLU A 71 -8.65 7.85 -14.56
C GLU A 71 -7.90 8.42 -15.76
N ASP A 72 -6.57 8.30 -15.77
CA ASP A 72 -5.74 8.80 -16.86
C ASP A 72 -5.05 7.68 -17.65
N ASP A 73 -5.41 6.42 -17.37
CA ASP A 73 -4.87 5.23 -18.04
C ASP A 73 -3.34 5.19 -17.99
N THR A 74 -2.78 5.50 -16.81
CA THR A 74 -1.34 5.55 -16.61
C THR A 74 -0.87 4.39 -15.74
N TYR A 75 0.22 3.75 -16.14
CA TYR A 75 0.89 2.69 -15.38
C TYR A 75 2.21 3.23 -14.84
N TYR A 76 2.40 3.11 -13.53
CA TYR A 76 3.66 3.43 -12.87
C TYR A 76 4.37 2.15 -12.50
N GLU A 77 5.59 1.97 -13.00
CA GLU A 77 6.42 0.81 -12.70
C GLU A 77 7.29 1.11 -11.49
N LEU A 78 7.19 0.27 -10.46
CA LEU A 78 7.98 0.41 -9.24
C LEU A 78 8.89 -0.79 -9.06
N GLU A 79 10.15 -0.52 -8.81
CA GLU A 79 11.14 -1.50 -8.39
C GLU A 79 11.55 -1.20 -6.95
N GLN A 80 12.33 -2.09 -6.36
CA GLN A 80 12.77 -1.95 -4.97
C GLN A 80 13.39 -0.57 -4.74
N GLY A 81 12.90 0.14 -3.73
CA GLY A 81 13.37 1.46 -3.37
C GLY A 81 12.60 2.62 -3.99
N ASP A 82 11.67 2.35 -4.92
CA ASP A 82 10.86 3.40 -5.53
C ASP A 82 9.68 3.77 -4.64
N ALA A 83 9.36 5.05 -4.61
CA ALA A 83 8.17 5.58 -3.95
C ALA A 83 7.24 6.22 -4.97
N LEU A 84 5.94 6.01 -4.80
CA LEU A 84 4.89 6.61 -5.64
C LEU A 84 3.95 7.43 -4.78
N LEU A 85 3.76 8.69 -5.14
CA LEU A 85 2.75 9.53 -4.51
C LEU A 85 1.43 9.37 -5.25
N ILE A 86 0.38 9.02 -4.50
CA ILE A 86 -0.98 8.92 -5.00
C ILE A 86 -1.76 10.09 -4.41
N PRO A 87 -2.19 11.06 -5.24
CA PRO A 87 -2.92 12.22 -4.74
C PRO A 87 -4.33 11.85 -4.29
N PRO A 88 -5.01 12.76 -3.56
CA PRO A 88 -6.39 12.51 -3.13
C PRO A 88 -7.32 12.15 -4.27
N ALA A 89 -8.34 11.35 -3.98
CA ALA A 89 -9.42 10.96 -4.88
C ALA A 89 -8.93 10.26 -6.17
N THR A 90 -7.80 9.55 -6.10
CA THR A 90 -7.21 8.88 -7.25
C THR A 90 -7.30 7.37 -7.08
N GLY A 91 -8.07 6.70 -7.95
CA GLY A 91 -8.16 5.26 -7.99
C GLY A 91 -6.85 4.61 -8.42
N HIS A 92 -6.53 3.46 -7.85
CA HIS A 92 -5.28 2.77 -8.16
C HIS A 92 -5.38 1.27 -7.91
N LYS A 93 -4.53 0.51 -8.60
CA LYS A 93 -4.54 -0.94 -8.59
C LYS A 93 -3.12 -1.48 -8.81
N LEU A 94 -2.73 -2.47 -8.01
CA LEU A 94 -1.39 -3.06 -8.05
C LEU A 94 -1.38 -4.38 -8.84
N PHE A 95 -0.32 -4.58 -9.62
CA PHE A 95 -0.04 -5.81 -10.36
C PHE A 95 1.39 -6.24 -10.04
N ASN A 96 1.58 -7.46 -9.55
CA ASN A 96 2.93 -8.00 -9.40
C ASN A 96 3.38 -8.60 -10.74
N ILE A 97 4.33 -7.94 -11.39
CA ILE A 97 4.88 -8.34 -12.69
C ILE A 97 6.26 -8.99 -12.55
N GLY A 98 6.73 -9.17 -11.32
CA GLY A 98 8.02 -9.79 -11.03
C GLY A 98 7.91 -11.29 -10.81
N ASP A 99 9.02 -11.89 -10.43
CA ASP A 99 9.17 -13.34 -10.23
C ASP A 99 9.29 -13.72 -8.73
N GLU A 100 9.14 -12.76 -7.85
CA GLU A 100 9.13 -12.97 -6.39
C GLU A 100 7.95 -12.25 -5.77
N ASP A 101 7.68 -12.52 -4.48
CA ASP A 101 6.67 -11.78 -3.73
C ASP A 101 7.02 -10.30 -3.72
N ALA A 102 6.05 -9.45 -3.99
CA ALA A 102 6.21 -8.01 -3.86
C ALA A 102 5.74 -7.57 -2.48
N LEU A 103 6.48 -6.67 -1.86
CA LEU A 103 6.12 -6.04 -0.60
C LEU A 103 6.07 -4.54 -0.83
N ILE A 104 4.88 -3.98 -0.60
CA ILE A 104 4.61 -2.55 -0.79
C ILE A 104 4.15 -1.99 0.55
N SER A 105 4.93 -1.06 1.12
CA SER A 105 4.42 -0.31 2.27
C SER A 105 3.53 0.83 1.77
N TRP A 106 2.51 1.15 2.54
CA TRP A 106 1.60 2.23 2.19
C TRP A 106 1.31 3.08 3.41
N SER A 107 1.19 4.38 3.19
CA SER A 107 0.90 5.38 4.21
C SER A 107 -0.14 6.33 3.67
N CYS A 108 -1.18 6.59 4.46
CA CYS A 108 -2.21 7.57 4.14
C CYS A 108 -2.28 8.62 5.24
N ALA A 109 -2.26 9.89 4.88
CA ALA A 109 -2.35 11.00 5.83
C ALA A 109 -3.13 12.17 5.21
N PRO A 110 -4.19 12.65 5.88
CA PRO A 110 -4.86 12.04 7.05
C PRO A 110 -5.45 10.68 6.70
N PRO A 111 -5.85 9.87 7.69
CA PRO A 111 -6.44 8.57 7.41
C PRO A 111 -7.76 8.71 6.66
N PRO A 112 -8.10 7.72 5.83
CA PRO A 112 -9.36 7.74 5.09
C PRO A 112 -10.59 7.61 5.98
#